data_f735c88ae544ecce19f564c2698c5f9a
#
_entry.id   f735c88ae544ecce19f564c2698c5f9a
#
_cell.length_a   1.000
_cell.length_b   1.000
_cell.length_c   1.000
_cell.angle_alpha   90.00
_cell.angle_beta   90.00
_cell.angle_gamma   90.00
#
_symmetry.space_group_name_H-M   'P 1'
#
loop_
_entity.id
_entity.type
_entity.pdbx_description
1 polymer ?
#
loop_
_entity_poly.entity_id
_entity_poly.type
_entity_poly.pdbx_seq_one_letter_code
_entity_poly.pdbx_strand_id
1 'polypeptide(L)'
;MAEAAQTAGAFEKPVSEPALGAEWYGQTSADRYQITPQDFERMLRGVAQKYLPAESSAEETQQFCAGLHHEELVLAHACVAGHEKAWEDFLTRYREKLYDMALRIARENSAARDLADSIYGELYGLNTRDGVRVSKLSFYTGRGSLEGWLRTVLAQEFVNRYRKTKRLVSLDESAESDDGEQRRSVPELAAPVKDQVQAPDPRLSAATDEALAALQDAQRFILAAYYLDGRTLAQIAGMLHVHESTISRKVEKLD
;
A
#
# COMPACT_ATOMS: atom_id res chain seq x y z
N MET A 1 68.01 37.56 8.46
CA MET A 1 67.40 37.28 7.17
C MET A 1 66.88 35.88 7.28
N ALA A 2 65.62 35.72 7.69
CA ALA A 2 64.97 34.43 7.83
C ALA A 2 63.74 34.45 6.93
N GLU A 3 63.79 33.61 5.94
CA GLU A 3 62.77 33.43 4.91
C GLU A 3 61.74 32.39 5.42
N ALA A 4 60.54 32.86 5.70
CA ALA A 4 59.43 32.01 6.15
C ALA A 4 58.74 31.43 4.90
N ALA A 5 58.91 30.14 4.70
CA ALA A 5 58.14 29.36 3.69
C ALA A 5 56.69 29.19 4.15
N GLN A 6 55.77 29.83 3.44
CA GLN A 6 54.33 29.61 3.57
C GLN A 6 53.97 28.31 2.84
N THR A 7 53.68 27.27 3.60
CA THR A 7 53.03 26.06 3.12
C THR A 7 51.55 26.37 2.90
N ALA A 8 51.16 26.52 1.64
CA ALA A 8 49.75 26.57 1.24
C ALA A 8 49.12 25.21 1.47
N GLY A 9 48.30 25.08 2.52
CA GLY A 9 47.45 23.93 2.73
C GLY A 9 46.38 23.86 1.61
N ALA A 10 46.48 22.84 0.81
CA ALA A 10 45.42 22.50 -0.15
C ALA A 10 44.15 22.19 0.64
N PHE A 11 43.17 23.05 0.54
CA PHE A 11 41.79 22.72 0.94
C PHE A 11 41.30 21.62 0.02
N GLU A 12 41.36 20.36 0.45
CA GLU A 12 40.59 19.28 -0.13
C GLU A 12 39.12 19.67 -0.02
N LYS A 13 38.48 19.94 -1.18
CA LYS A 13 37.05 20.07 -1.25
C LYS A 13 36.45 18.76 -0.72
N PRO A 14 35.49 18.80 0.23
CA PRO A 14 34.79 17.61 0.65
C PRO A 14 34.18 16.96 -0.62
N VAL A 15 34.55 15.73 -0.89
CA VAL A 15 33.91 14.91 -1.90
C VAL A 15 32.45 14.77 -1.44
N SER A 16 31.58 15.58 -2.02
CA SER A 16 30.16 15.53 -1.77
C SER A 16 29.71 14.14 -2.23
N GLU A 17 29.30 13.29 -1.28
CA GLU A 17 28.67 12.03 -1.62
C GLU A 17 27.56 12.29 -2.64
N PRO A 18 27.44 11.47 -3.69
CA PRO A 18 26.41 11.68 -4.69
C PRO A 18 25.03 11.64 -4.00
N ALA A 19 24.21 12.65 -4.29
CA ALA A 19 22.87 12.75 -3.72
C ALA A 19 22.09 11.47 -4.02
N LEU A 20 21.42 10.91 -3.01
CA LEU A 20 20.65 9.68 -3.13
C LEU A 20 19.64 9.82 -4.30
N GLY A 21 19.70 8.91 -5.26
CA GLY A 21 18.76 8.86 -6.38
C GLY A 21 19.11 9.76 -7.57
N ALA A 22 20.24 10.46 -7.58
CA ALA A 22 20.63 11.32 -8.70
C ALA A 22 20.68 10.55 -10.04
N GLU A 23 21.05 9.28 -10.03
CA GLU A 23 21.09 8.40 -11.20
C GLU A 23 19.69 8.01 -11.74
N TRP A 24 18.69 7.94 -10.85
CA TRP A 24 17.32 7.56 -11.24
C TRP A 24 16.44 8.75 -11.58
N TYR A 25 16.76 9.94 -11.05
CA TYR A 25 15.98 11.15 -11.27
C TYR A 25 15.76 11.44 -12.76
N GLY A 26 16.84 11.42 -13.56
CA GLY A 26 16.78 11.66 -15.00
C GLY A 26 16.03 10.58 -15.81
N GLN A 27 15.70 9.43 -15.19
CA GLN A 27 14.95 8.35 -15.81
C GLN A 27 13.44 8.45 -15.53
N THR A 28 13.03 9.43 -14.74
CA THR A 28 11.64 9.66 -14.32
C THR A 28 11.06 10.92 -14.95
N SER A 29 9.74 11.05 -14.90
CA SER A 29 9.02 12.26 -15.32
C SER A 29 9.00 13.34 -14.23
N ALA A 30 9.93 13.34 -13.27
CA ALA A 30 9.97 14.27 -12.12
C ALA A 30 9.95 15.74 -12.55
N ASP A 31 10.76 16.11 -13.55
CA ASP A 31 10.79 17.47 -14.10
C ASP A 31 9.45 17.92 -14.64
N ARG A 32 8.70 17.02 -15.29
CA ARG A 32 7.38 17.31 -15.85
C ARG A 32 6.36 17.69 -14.78
N TYR A 33 6.54 17.17 -13.57
CA TYR A 33 5.69 17.46 -12.41
C TYR A 33 6.32 18.45 -11.45
N GLN A 34 7.37 19.17 -11.87
CA GLN A 34 8.06 20.18 -11.07
C GLN A 34 8.62 19.63 -9.73
N ILE A 35 8.92 18.33 -9.68
CA ILE A 35 9.59 17.70 -8.55
C ILE A 35 11.08 17.95 -8.74
N THR A 36 11.72 18.61 -7.76
CA THR A 36 13.16 18.90 -7.81
C THR A 36 13.98 17.66 -7.44
N PRO A 37 15.29 17.59 -7.79
CA PRO A 37 16.17 16.50 -7.31
C PRO A 37 16.18 16.35 -5.78
N GLN A 38 16.09 17.46 -5.05
CA GLN A 38 16.04 17.44 -3.58
C GLN A 38 14.71 16.86 -3.06
N ASP A 39 13.59 17.15 -3.74
CA ASP A 39 12.29 16.57 -3.38
C ASP A 39 12.26 15.08 -3.68
N PHE A 40 12.86 14.66 -4.79
CA PHE A 40 13.01 13.25 -5.16
C PHE A 40 13.86 12.50 -4.14
N GLU A 41 15.01 13.05 -3.74
CA GLU A 41 15.84 12.49 -2.68
C GLU A 41 15.07 12.37 -1.35
N ARG A 42 14.35 13.43 -0.97
CA ARG A 42 13.54 13.44 0.27
C ARG A 42 12.46 12.35 0.24
N MET A 43 11.83 12.15 -0.93
CA MET A 43 10.84 11.11 -1.14
C MET A 43 11.45 9.71 -0.97
N LEU A 44 12.60 9.43 -1.57
CA LEU A 44 13.31 8.15 -1.44
C LEU A 44 13.73 7.89 0.01
N ARG A 45 14.30 8.88 0.69
CA ARG A 45 14.66 8.79 2.11
C ARG A 45 13.45 8.54 2.99
N GLY A 46 12.32 9.20 2.72
CA GLY A 46 11.07 8.98 3.45
C GLY A 46 10.52 7.57 3.28
N VAL A 47 10.70 6.95 2.11
CA VAL A 47 10.34 5.54 1.90
C VAL A 47 11.32 4.64 2.63
N ALA A 48 12.64 4.86 2.48
CA ALA A 48 13.66 4.04 3.13
C ALA A 48 13.49 4.02 4.66
N GLN A 49 13.23 5.16 5.30
CA GLN A 49 13.00 5.27 6.75
C GLN A 49 11.83 4.45 7.27
N LYS A 50 10.84 4.10 6.43
CA LYS A 50 9.72 3.25 6.84
C LYS A 50 10.07 1.76 6.90
N TYR A 51 11.11 1.34 6.19
CA TYR A 51 11.41 -0.08 5.98
C TYR A 51 12.81 -0.49 6.42
N LEU A 52 13.73 0.46 6.55
CA LEU A 52 15.08 0.19 6.99
C LEU A 52 15.28 0.65 8.44
N PRO A 53 16.12 -0.06 9.21
CA PRO A 53 16.55 0.39 10.52
C PRO A 53 17.21 1.78 10.44
N ALA A 54 17.11 2.56 11.52
CA ALA A 54 17.71 3.89 11.58
C ALA A 54 19.25 3.90 11.41
N GLU A 55 19.89 2.77 11.67
CA GLU A 55 21.33 2.56 11.63
C GLU A 55 21.82 2.00 10.28
N SER A 56 20.91 1.90 9.27
CA SER A 56 21.28 1.36 7.96
C SER A 56 22.30 2.24 7.26
N SER A 57 23.28 1.59 6.63
CA SER A 57 24.33 2.25 5.87
C SER A 57 23.79 2.99 4.63
N ALA A 58 24.60 3.92 4.09
CA ALA A 58 24.27 4.58 2.83
C ALA A 58 24.12 3.58 1.67
N GLU A 59 24.96 2.52 1.65
CA GLU A 59 24.92 1.48 0.64
C GLU A 59 23.64 0.65 0.72
N GLU A 60 23.21 0.26 1.92
CA GLU A 60 21.95 -0.46 2.13
C GLU A 60 20.75 0.38 1.71
N THR A 61 20.78 1.68 2.02
CA THR A 61 19.75 2.64 1.61
C THR A 61 19.72 2.78 0.09
N GLN A 62 20.88 2.89 -0.55
CA GLN A 62 21.00 2.94 -2.01
C GLN A 62 20.44 1.66 -2.66
N GLN A 63 20.86 0.50 -2.17
CA GLN A 63 20.42 -0.80 -2.68
C GLN A 63 18.90 -0.99 -2.51
N PHE A 64 18.33 -0.59 -1.38
CA PHE A 64 16.90 -0.61 -1.15
C PHE A 64 16.16 0.30 -2.14
N CYS A 65 16.62 1.55 -2.28
CA CYS A 65 16.02 2.52 -3.19
C CYS A 65 16.12 2.10 -4.66
N ALA A 66 17.20 1.41 -5.07
CA ALA A 66 17.35 0.90 -6.44
C ALA A 66 16.21 -0.07 -6.85
N GLY A 67 15.62 -0.78 -5.91
CA GLY A 67 14.51 -1.71 -6.15
C GLY A 67 13.13 -1.06 -6.24
N LEU A 68 13.01 0.27 -6.10
CA LEU A 68 11.72 0.95 -6.12
C LEU A 68 11.25 1.27 -7.56
N HIS A 69 9.94 1.33 -7.75
CA HIS A 69 9.30 1.77 -9.00
C HIS A 69 9.31 3.32 -9.06
N HIS A 70 10.44 3.92 -9.44
CA HIS A 70 10.69 5.36 -9.34
C HIS A 70 9.68 6.21 -10.11
N GLU A 71 9.39 5.85 -11.38
CA GLU A 71 8.43 6.60 -12.22
C GLU A 71 7.03 6.59 -11.61
N GLU A 72 6.56 5.43 -11.11
CA GLU A 72 5.25 5.31 -10.50
C GLU A 72 5.20 6.02 -9.13
N LEU A 73 6.31 6.00 -8.39
CA LEU A 73 6.44 6.70 -7.11
C LEU A 73 6.38 8.22 -7.31
N VAL A 74 7.08 8.73 -8.33
CA VAL A 74 7.05 10.13 -8.75
C VAL A 74 5.63 10.55 -9.16
N LEU A 75 4.98 9.75 -10.00
CA LEU A 75 3.60 10.02 -10.44
C LEU A 75 2.65 10.09 -9.24
N ALA A 76 2.70 9.10 -8.35
CA ALA A 76 1.85 9.06 -7.15
C ALA A 76 2.09 10.28 -6.24
N HIS A 77 3.36 10.63 -6.01
CA HIS A 77 3.73 11.77 -5.20
C HIS A 77 3.25 13.10 -5.80
N ALA A 78 3.40 13.28 -7.12
CA ALA A 78 2.88 14.45 -7.83
C ALA A 78 1.35 14.55 -7.75
N CYS A 79 0.63 13.43 -7.87
CA CYS A 79 -0.82 13.39 -7.67
C CYS A 79 -1.22 13.81 -6.24
N VAL A 80 -0.49 13.34 -5.21
CA VAL A 80 -0.71 13.75 -3.81
C VAL A 80 -0.50 15.24 -3.63
N ALA A 81 0.53 15.81 -4.26
CA ALA A 81 0.81 17.24 -4.25
C ALA A 81 -0.24 18.07 -5.02
N GLY A 82 -1.11 17.43 -5.80
CA GLY A 82 -2.19 18.09 -6.54
C GLY A 82 -1.80 18.59 -7.93
N HIS A 83 -0.70 18.10 -8.50
CA HIS A 83 -0.29 18.47 -9.85
C HIS A 83 -1.31 17.98 -10.89
N GLU A 84 -1.94 18.91 -11.59
CA GLU A 84 -2.97 18.62 -12.59
C GLU A 84 -2.45 17.69 -13.70
N LYS A 85 -1.24 17.95 -14.21
CA LYS A 85 -0.62 17.13 -15.24
C LYS A 85 -0.36 15.69 -14.80
N ALA A 86 0.01 15.50 -13.53
CA ALA A 86 0.20 14.16 -12.97
C ALA A 86 -1.13 13.40 -12.90
N TRP A 87 -2.22 14.08 -12.56
CA TRP A 87 -3.56 13.50 -12.56
C TRP A 87 -4.04 13.13 -13.96
N GLU A 88 -3.79 13.97 -14.97
CA GLU A 88 -4.08 13.62 -16.37
C GLU A 88 -3.34 12.35 -16.80
N ASP A 89 -2.04 12.27 -16.49
CA ASP A 89 -1.22 11.13 -16.82
C ASP A 89 -1.63 9.87 -16.03
N PHE A 90 -2.00 10.04 -14.75
CA PHE A 90 -2.54 8.95 -13.93
C PHE A 90 -3.85 8.41 -14.51
N LEU A 91 -4.81 9.28 -14.83
CA LEU A 91 -6.08 8.88 -15.41
C LEU A 91 -5.91 8.21 -16.76
N THR A 92 -5.02 8.74 -17.60
CA THR A 92 -4.72 8.15 -18.92
C THR A 92 -4.16 6.73 -18.78
N ARG A 93 -3.30 6.48 -17.79
CA ARG A 93 -2.63 5.17 -17.60
C ARG A 93 -3.51 4.14 -16.88
N TYR A 94 -4.33 4.59 -15.92
CA TYR A 94 -4.96 3.68 -14.94
C TYR A 94 -6.48 3.65 -14.97
N ARG A 95 -7.17 4.55 -15.69
CA ARG A 95 -8.64 4.61 -15.71
C ARG A 95 -9.28 3.30 -16.17
N GLU A 96 -8.87 2.83 -17.34
CA GLU A 96 -9.41 1.57 -17.90
C GLU A 96 -9.03 0.38 -17.02
N LYS A 97 -7.76 0.33 -16.57
CA LYS A 97 -7.27 -0.72 -15.68
C LYS A 97 -8.03 -0.78 -14.35
N LEU A 98 -8.33 0.37 -13.75
CA LEU A 98 -9.12 0.45 -12.53
C LEU A 98 -10.53 -0.12 -12.74
N TYR A 99 -11.17 0.21 -13.85
CA TYR A 99 -12.47 -0.34 -14.18
C TYR A 99 -12.42 -1.87 -14.40
N ASP A 100 -11.44 -2.35 -15.17
CA ASP A 100 -11.25 -3.78 -15.41
C ASP A 100 -10.97 -4.56 -14.13
N MET A 101 -10.13 -4.01 -13.24
CA MET A 101 -9.87 -4.60 -11.93
C MET A 101 -11.14 -4.62 -11.06
N ALA A 102 -11.89 -3.52 -11.04
CA ALA A 102 -13.16 -3.44 -10.31
C ALA A 102 -14.18 -4.45 -10.85
N LEU A 103 -14.26 -4.64 -12.17
CA LEU A 103 -15.16 -5.62 -12.79
C LEU A 103 -14.80 -7.06 -12.42
N ARG A 104 -13.52 -7.39 -12.37
CA ARG A 104 -13.06 -8.71 -11.92
C ARG A 104 -13.39 -8.96 -10.44
N ILE A 105 -13.36 -7.92 -9.60
CA ILE A 105 -13.68 -8.02 -8.17
C ILE A 105 -15.19 -8.08 -7.94
N ALA A 106 -15.95 -7.15 -8.51
CA ALA A 106 -17.39 -7.01 -8.26
C ALA A 106 -18.24 -7.97 -9.10
N ARG A 107 -17.73 -8.45 -10.25
CA ARG A 107 -18.41 -9.37 -11.20
C ARG A 107 -19.72 -8.84 -11.80
N GLU A 108 -20.10 -7.61 -11.51
CA GLU A 108 -21.28 -6.93 -11.99
C GLU A 108 -20.89 -5.52 -12.47
N ASN A 109 -21.39 -5.10 -13.64
CA ASN A 109 -21.01 -3.85 -14.28
C ASN A 109 -21.38 -2.60 -13.45
N SER A 110 -22.56 -2.57 -12.81
CA SER A 110 -22.97 -1.44 -12.00
C SER A 110 -22.11 -1.32 -10.74
N ALA A 111 -21.94 -2.42 -10.01
CA ALA A 111 -21.11 -2.47 -8.81
C ALA A 111 -19.62 -2.17 -9.12
N ALA A 112 -19.12 -2.60 -10.29
CA ALA A 112 -17.78 -2.29 -10.73
C ALA A 112 -17.56 -0.79 -10.98
N ARG A 113 -18.54 -0.12 -11.63
CA ARG A 113 -18.48 1.33 -11.84
C ARG A 113 -18.51 2.08 -10.51
N ASP A 114 -19.44 1.74 -9.64
CA ASP A 114 -19.57 2.36 -8.32
C ASP A 114 -18.31 2.16 -7.48
N LEU A 115 -17.67 0.99 -7.58
CA LEU A 115 -16.41 0.71 -6.91
C LEU A 115 -15.26 1.54 -7.49
N ALA A 116 -15.11 1.58 -8.82
CA ALA A 116 -14.08 2.37 -9.49
C ALA A 116 -14.25 3.86 -9.25
N ASP A 117 -15.48 4.39 -9.34
CA ASP A 117 -15.75 5.81 -9.14
C ASP A 117 -15.46 6.26 -7.70
N SER A 118 -15.78 5.40 -6.72
CA SER A 118 -15.49 5.76 -5.32
C SER A 118 -14.01 5.84 -5.01
N ILE A 119 -13.20 4.96 -5.64
CA ILE A 119 -11.77 4.95 -5.36
C ILE A 119 -11.10 6.22 -5.84
N TYR A 120 -11.59 6.86 -6.92
CA TYR A 120 -11.05 8.13 -7.38
C TYR A 120 -11.15 9.22 -6.31
N GLY A 121 -12.27 9.30 -5.58
CA GLY A 121 -12.44 10.24 -4.48
C GLY A 121 -11.41 10.04 -3.36
N GLU A 122 -11.10 8.78 -3.05
CA GLU A 122 -10.11 8.45 -2.02
C GLU A 122 -8.67 8.64 -2.49
N LEU A 123 -8.37 8.29 -3.75
CA LEU A 123 -7.06 8.53 -4.35
C LEU A 123 -6.79 10.03 -4.49
N TYR A 124 -7.81 10.81 -4.88
CA TYR A 124 -7.68 12.26 -4.96
C TYR A 124 -7.60 12.90 -3.57
N GLY A 125 -8.19 12.28 -2.55
CA GLY A 125 -8.24 12.81 -1.19
C GLY A 125 -9.36 13.84 -1.02
N LEU A 126 -10.58 13.50 -1.42
CA LEU A 126 -11.77 14.32 -1.14
C LEU A 126 -12.08 14.36 0.37
N ASN A 127 -11.63 13.35 1.12
CA ASN A 127 -11.78 13.31 2.56
C ASN A 127 -10.70 14.17 3.22
N THR A 128 -11.13 15.14 4.00
CA THR A 128 -10.24 15.95 4.85
C THR A 128 -10.23 15.34 6.26
N ARG A 129 -9.06 15.14 6.82
CA ARG A 129 -8.87 14.81 8.22
C ARG A 129 -8.16 15.97 8.89
N ASP A 130 -8.77 16.54 9.92
CA ASP A 130 -8.25 17.72 10.63
C ASP A 130 -7.94 18.92 9.72
N GLY A 131 -8.76 19.12 8.68
CA GLY A 131 -8.57 20.19 7.69
C GLY A 131 -7.48 19.91 6.63
N VAL A 132 -6.79 18.76 6.72
CA VAL A 132 -5.76 18.36 5.76
C VAL A 132 -6.33 17.33 4.79
N ARG A 133 -6.08 17.55 3.49
CA ARG A 133 -6.43 16.60 2.43
C ARG A 133 -5.62 15.32 2.58
N VAL A 134 -6.30 14.18 2.69
CA VAL A 134 -5.66 12.86 2.81
C VAL A 134 -5.91 12.06 1.54
N SER A 135 -4.90 11.95 0.69
CA SER A 135 -4.92 11.10 -0.50
C SER A 135 -4.43 9.69 -0.16
N LYS A 136 -5.13 8.65 -0.60
CA LYS A 136 -4.64 7.27 -0.46
C LYS A 136 -3.32 7.04 -1.19
N LEU A 137 -3.03 7.75 -2.28
CA LEU A 137 -1.74 7.65 -2.98
C LEU A 137 -0.53 7.98 -2.10
N SER A 138 -0.72 8.73 -1.00
CA SER A 138 0.36 9.01 -0.03
C SER A 138 0.90 7.76 0.67
N PHE A 139 0.16 6.66 0.64
CA PHE A 139 0.58 5.37 1.20
C PHE A 139 1.33 4.48 0.19
N TYR A 140 1.35 4.85 -1.08
CA TYR A 140 2.13 4.12 -2.06
C TYR A 140 3.62 4.38 -1.87
N THR A 141 4.42 3.33 -1.83
CA THR A 141 5.85 3.40 -1.48
C THR A 141 6.79 2.94 -2.60
N GLY A 142 6.27 2.58 -3.76
CA GLY A 142 7.08 2.15 -4.90
C GLY A 142 7.71 0.76 -4.78
N ARG A 143 7.43 -0.03 -3.73
CA ARG A 143 7.99 -1.39 -3.55
C ARG A 143 7.42 -2.44 -4.51
N GLY A 144 6.33 -2.16 -5.12
CA GLY A 144 5.70 -2.97 -6.15
C GLY A 144 5.02 -2.07 -7.16
N SER A 145 4.46 -2.63 -8.24
CA SER A 145 3.79 -1.81 -9.25
C SER A 145 2.60 -1.05 -8.67
N LEU A 146 2.37 0.16 -9.15
CA LEU A 146 1.22 0.97 -8.78
C LEU A 146 -0.10 0.28 -9.15
N GLU A 147 -0.12 -0.46 -10.26
CA GLU A 147 -1.27 -1.26 -10.67
C GLU A 147 -1.60 -2.36 -9.64
N GLY A 148 -0.59 -3.10 -9.17
CA GLY A 148 -0.76 -4.13 -8.13
C GLY A 148 -1.25 -3.53 -6.81
N TRP A 149 -0.71 -2.38 -6.43
CA TRP A 149 -1.16 -1.64 -5.25
C TRP A 149 -2.61 -1.16 -5.37
N LEU A 150 -2.99 -0.57 -6.52
CA LEU A 150 -4.37 -0.14 -6.79
C LEU A 150 -5.37 -1.30 -6.74
N ARG A 151 -4.97 -2.49 -7.23
CA ARG A 151 -5.78 -3.71 -7.12
C ARG A 151 -6.06 -4.08 -5.67
N THR A 152 -5.06 -3.99 -4.81
CA THR A 152 -5.20 -4.25 -3.37
C THR A 152 -6.14 -3.23 -2.72
N VAL A 153 -6.00 -1.95 -3.06
CA VAL A 153 -6.86 -0.88 -2.54
C VAL A 153 -8.32 -1.09 -2.96
N LEU A 154 -8.56 -1.45 -4.24
CA LEU A 154 -9.90 -1.76 -4.74
C LEU A 154 -10.52 -2.97 -4.02
N ALA A 155 -9.75 -4.04 -3.84
CA ALA A 155 -10.21 -5.24 -3.15
C ALA A 155 -10.61 -4.92 -1.69
N GLN A 156 -9.79 -4.14 -1.01
CA GLN A 156 -10.08 -3.70 0.37
C GLN A 156 -11.32 -2.82 0.44
N GLU A 157 -11.50 -1.89 -0.50
CA GLU A 157 -12.69 -1.04 -0.55
C GLU A 157 -13.96 -1.86 -0.81
N PHE A 158 -13.90 -2.84 -1.72
CA PHE A 158 -15.00 -3.77 -1.97
C PHE A 158 -15.41 -4.53 -0.70
N VAL A 159 -14.44 -5.08 0.04
CA VAL A 159 -14.69 -5.80 1.30
C VAL A 159 -15.29 -4.86 2.35
N ASN A 160 -14.79 -3.63 2.47
CA ASN A 160 -15.30 -2.64 3.41
C ASN A 160 -16.76 -2.27 3.11
N ARG A 161 -17.11 -2.07 1.84
CA ARG A 161 -18.49 -1.82 1.40
C ARG A 161 -19.40 -2.99 1.69
N TYR A 162 -18.98 -4.19 1.34
CA TYR A 162 -19.73 -5.40 1.63
C TYR A 162 -20.03 -5.55 3.12
N ARG A 163 -19.03 -5.32 3.98
CA ARG A 163 -19.20 -5.34 5.45
C ARG A 163 -20.19 -4.27 5.93
N LYS A 164 -20.11 -3.07 5.37
CA LYS A 164 -21.03 -1.96 5.70
C LYS A 164 -22.47 -2.28 5.31
N THR A 165 -22.69 -2.77 4.10
CA THR A 165 -24.01 -3.18 3.62
C THR A 165 -24.60 -4.30 4.46
N LYS A 166 -23.79 -5.33 4.79
CA LYS A 166 -24.24 -6.44 5.64
C LYS A 166 -24.63 -5.97 7.05
N ARG A 167 -23.93 -5.01 7.63
CA ARG A 167 -24.29 -4.43 8.94
C ARG A 167 -25.62 -3.67 8.87
N LEU A 168 -25.87 -2.91 7.79
CA LEU A 168 -27.12 -2.18 7.61
C LEU A 168 -28.31 -3.13 7.45
N VAL A 169 -28.16 -4.19 6.66
CA VAL A 169 -29.20 -5.23 6.50
C VAL A 169 -29.48 -5.95 7.82
N SER A 170 -28.43 -6.28 8.59
CA SER A 170 -28.59 -6.93 9.90
C SER A 170 -29.25 -6.03 10.96
N LEU A 171 -29.14 -4.72 10.84
CA LEU A 171 -29.83 -3.77 11.72
C LEU A 171 -31.31 -3.63 11.36
N ASP A 172 -31.64 -3.70 10.07
CA ASP A 172 -33.01 -3.63 9.55
C ASP A 172 -33.77 -4.94 9.86
N GLU A 173 -33.10 -6.10 9.73
CA GLU A 173 -33.67 -7.42 10.07
C GLU A 173 -33.88 -7.61 11.58
N SER A 174 -33.18 -6.84 12.41
CA SER A 174 -33.39 -6.84 13.87
C SER A 174 -34.63 -6.05 14.30
N ALA A 175 -35.23 -5.30 13.39
CA ALA A 175 -36.45 -4.50 13.62
C ALA A 175 -37.74 -5.21 13.20
N GLU A 176 -37.66 -6.25 12.38
CA GLU A 176 -38.83 -7.03 11.91
C GLU A 176 -38.58 -8.53 12.06
N SER A 177 -39.06 -9.09 13.16
CA SER A 177 -39.57 -10.44 13.42
C SER A 177 -39.29 -11.59 12.45
N ASP A 178 -38.82 -12.67 13.05
CA ASP A 178 -39.36 -14.05 12.89
C ASP A 178 -39.91 -14.48 11.51
N ASP A 179 -39.18 -15.34 10.90
CA ASP A 179 -39.46 -16.40 9.94
C ASP A 179 -38.59 -16.40 8.68
N GLY A 180 -37.95 -17.55 8.46
CA GLY A 180 -37.63 -18.04 7.10
C GLY A 180 -36.21 -17.81 6.60
N GLU A 181 -35.41 -18.84 6.77
CA GLU A 181 -34.17 -19.11 6.03
C GLU A 181 -34.24 -18.69 4.55
N GLN A 182 -33.55 -17.63 4.20
CA GLN A 182 -33.00 -17.47 2.86
C GLN A 182 -31.54 -17.07 2.97
N ARG A 183 -30.68 -18.09 3.02
CA ARG A 183 -29.25 -17.98 2.76
C ARG A 183 -29.06 -17.40 1.35
N ARG A 184 -28.97 -16.08 1.23
CA ARG A 184 -28.37 -15.49 0.05
C ARG A 184 -26.90 -15.89 0.06
N SER A 185 -26.55 -16.78 -0.88
CA SER A 185 -25.19 -17.22 -1.11
C SER A 185 -24.27 -16.01 -1.26
N VAL A 186 -23.30 -15.91 -0.36
CA VAL A 186 -22.15 -15.03 -0.52
C VAL A 186 -21.54 -15.32 -1.90
N PRO A 187 -21.35 -14.33 -2.79
CA PRO A 187 -20.57 -14.57 -3.99
C PRO A 187 -19.22 -15.14 -3.55
N GLU A 188 -18.96 -16.37 -3.96
CA GLU A 188 -17.68 -17.02 -3.74
C GLU A 188 -16.63 -16.13 -4.40
N LEU A 189 -15.86 -15.42 -3.58
CA LEU A 189 -14.68 -14.68 -4.04
C LEU A 189 -13.81 -15.70 -4.75
N ALA A 190 -13.77 -15.63 -6.09
CA ALA A 190 -12.85 -16.47 -6.84
C ALA A 190 -11.46 -16.26 -6.22
N ALA A 191 -10.82 -17.39 -5.92
CA ALA A 191 -9.44 -17.39 -5.50
C ALA A 191 -8.64 -16.44 -6.40
N PRO A 192 -7.75 -15.61 -5.84
CA PRO A 192 -6.96 -14.71 -6.64
C PRO A 192 -6.33 -15.50 -7.77
N VAL A 193 -6.61 -15.07 -9.02
CA VAL A 193 -5.91 -15.59 -10.18
C VAL A 193 -4.44 -15.51 -9.81
N LYS A 194 -3.74 -16.62 -9.88
CA LYS A 194 -2.29 -16.67 -9.75
C LYS A 194 -1.68 -15.90 -10.92
N ASP A 195 -1.78 -14.58 -10.88
CA ASP A 195 -0.83 -13.76 -11.62
C ASP A 195 0.53 -14.09 -11.02
N GLN A 196 1.49 -14.32 -11.89
CA GLN A 196 2.87 -14.67 -11.54
C GLN A 196 3.35 -13.73 -10.44
N VAL A 197 3.19 -14.18 -9.20
CA VAL A 197 3.81 -13.57 -8.04
C VAL A 197 5.30 -13.67 -8.34
N GLN A 198 5.93 -12.53 -8.64
CA GLN A 198 7.39 -12.45 -8.59
C GLN A 198 7.76 -13.12 -7.27
N ALA A 199 8.65 -14.10 -7.33
CA ALA A 199 9.05 -14.86 -6.16
C ALA A 199 9.33 -13.86 -5.02
N PRO A 200 8.72 -14.03 -3.85
CA PRO A 200 8.89 -13.09 -2.76
C PRO A 200 10.38 -12.94 -2.49
N ASP A 201 10.82 -11.71 -2.21
CA ASP A 201 12.21 -11.44 -1.82
C ASP A 201 12.61 -12.48 -0.77
N PRO A 202 13.70 -13.26 -0.99
CA PRO A 202 14.10 -14.30 -0.07
C PRO A 202 14.27 -13.80 1.37
N ARG A 203 14.64 -12.52 1.55
CA ARG A 203 14.77 -11.88 2.87
C ARG A 203 13.40 -11.64 3.51
N LEU A 204 12.42 -11.20 2.72
CA LEU A 204 11.06 -11.02 3.19
C LEU A 204 10.43 -12.37 3.54
N SER A 205 10.65 -13.39 2.71
CA SER A 205 10.19 -14.76 3.00
C SER A 205 10.79 -15.29 4.30
N ALA A 206 12.12 -15.18 4.47
CA ALA A 206 12.79 -15.63 5.69
C ALA A 206 12.32 -14.86 6.94
N ALA A 207 12.16 -13.53 6.85
CA ALA A 207 11.65 -12.73 7.96
C ALA A 207 10.19 -13.07 8.30
N THR A 208 9.37 -13.36 7.28
CA THR A 208 7.98 -13.78 7.48
C THR A 208 7.92 -15.16 8.14
N ASP A 209 8.76 -16.11 7.70
CA ASP A 209 8.84 -17.45 8.28
C ASP A 209 9.30 -17.40 9.74
N GLU A 210 10.29 -16.55 10.05
CA GLU A 210 10.77 -16.34 11.42
C GLU A 210 9.69 -15.70 12.30
N ALA A 211 9.00 -14.67 11.82
CA ALA A 211 7.90 -14.02 12.53
C ALA A 211 6.75 -15.02 12.78
N LEU A 212 6.38 -15.83 11.78
CA LEU A 212 5.35 -16.85 11.93
C LEU A 212 5.77 -17.96 12.88
N ALA A 213 7.05 -18.33 12.88
CA ALA A 213 7.58 -19.33 13.82
C ALA A 213 7.57 -18.86 15.27
N ALA A 214 7.73 -17.56 15.51
CA ALA A 214 7.69 -16.96 16.83
C ALA A 214 6.26 -16.87 17.42
N LEU A 215 5.21 -17.01 16.60
CA LEU A 215 3.82 -16.98 17.04
C LEU A 215 3.39 -18.32 17.67
N GLN A 216 2.48 -18.24 18.65
CA GLN A 216 1.81 -19.42 19.19
C GLN A 216 0.91 -20.07 18.12
N ASP A 217 0.70 -21.39 18.22
CA ASP A 217 -0.08 -22.16 17.23
C ASP A 217 -1.48 -21.58 16.99
N ALA A 218 -2.16 -21.12 18.04
CA ALA A 218 -3.47 -20.48 17.93
C ALA A 218 -3.42 -19.15 17.16
N GLN A 219 -2.34 -18.40 17.29
CA GLN A 219 -2.15 -17.14 16.57
C GLN A 219 -1.86 -17.38 15.09
N ARG A 220 -0.98 -18.33 14.78
CA ARG A 220 -0.71 -18.79 13.40
C ARG A 220 -1.98 -19.27 12.71
N PHE A 221 -2.79 -20.07 13.41
CA PHE A 221 -4.07 -20.54 12.89
C PHE A 221 -5.01 -19.38 12.57
N ILE A 222 -5.15 -18.40 13.47
CA ILE A 222 -6.00 -17.23 13.25
C ILE A 222 -5.55 -16.43 12.04
N LEU A 223 -4.24 -16.16 11.90
CA LEU A 223 -3.70 -15.44 10.75
C LEU A 223 -3.90 -16.22 9.45
N ALA A 224 -3.58 -17.53 9.43
CA ALA A 224 -3.79 -18.37 8.26
C ALA A 224 -5.27 -18.41 7.85
N ALA A 225 -6.18 -18.64 8.78
CA ALA A 225 -7.61 -18.69 8.51
C ALA A 225 -8.17 -17.34 8.02
N TYR A 226 -7.64 -16.23 8.53
CA TYR A 226 -8.12 -14.89 8.18
C TYR A 226 -7.54 -14.41 6.83
N TYR A 227 -6.21 -14.53 6.63
CA TYR A 227 -5.53 -13.97 5.46
C TYR A 227 -5.39 -14.96 4.29
N LEU A 228 -5.19 -16.26 4.54
CA LEU A 228 -5.01 -17.27 3.49
C LEU A 228 -6.33 -17.93 3.09
N ASP A 229 -7.12 -18.35 4.08
CA ASP A 229 -8.40 -19.03 3.82
C ASP A 229 -9.57 -18.06 3.60
N GLY A 230 -9.37 -16.74 3.84
CA GLY A 230 -10.40 -15.71 3.68
C GLY A 230 -11.59 -15.87 4.61
N ARG A 231 -11.43 -16.54 5.76
CA ARG A 231 -12.51 -16.78 6.72
C ARG A 231 -12.91 -15.51 7.45
N THR A 232 -14.19 -15.38 7.77
CA THR A 232 -14.66 -14.26 8.59
C THR A 232 -14.28 -14.44 10.07
N LEU A 233 -14.19 -13.33 10.81
CA LEU A 233 -13.91 -13.39 12.24
C LEU A 233 -14.92 -14.25 13.00
N ALA A 234 -16.21 -14.21 12.59
CA ALA A 234 -17.27 -15.05 13.16
C ALA A 234 -17.04 -16.55 12.90
N GLN A 235 -16.58 -16.91 11.69
CA GLN A 235 -16.26 -18.31 11.36
C GLN A 235 -15.07 -18.82 12.17
N ILE A 236 -14.00 -17.99 12.31
CA ILE A 236 -12.83 -18.33 13.11
C ILE A 236 -13.22 -18.43 14.59
N ALA A 237 -14.06 -17.54 15.08
CA ALA A 237 -14.58 -17.56 16.43
C ALA A 237 -15.39 -18.84 16.73
N GLY A 238 -16.23 -19.26 15.78
CA GLY A 238 -16.97 -20.52 15.87
C GLY A 238 -16.06 -21.74 15.91
N MET A 239 -14.98 -21.77 15.11
CA MET A 239 -14.00 -22.87 15.10
C MET A 239 -13.21 -22.98 16.41
N LEU A 240 -12.90 -21.84 17.03
CA LEU A 240 -12.13 -21.77 18.28
C LEU A 240 -13.00 -21.72 19.53
N HIS A 241 -14.34 -21.79 19.38
CA HIS A 241 -15.33 -21.69 20.46
C HIS A 241 -15.15 -20.45 21.35
N VAL A 242 -14.82 -19.30 20.72
CA VAL A 242 -14.64 -18.02 21.40
C VAL A 242 -15.56 -16.96 20.81
N HIS A 243 -15.71 -15.83 21.48
CA HIS A 243 -16.50 -14.71 20.94
C HIS A 243 -15.75 -13.99 19.81
N GLU A 244 -16.46 -13.51 18.79
CA GLU A 244 -15.89 -12.82 17.61
C GLU A 244 -14.99 -11.63 18.01
N SER A 245 -15.38 -10.86 19.03
CA SER A 245 -14.57 -9.75 19.55
C SER A 245 -13.20 -10.17 20.09
N THR A 246 -13.06 -11.42 20.53
CA THR A 246 -11.79 -11.98 20.99
C THR A 246 -10.85 -12.20 19.81
N ILE A 247 -11.39 -12.68 18.69
CA ILE A 247 -10.62 -12.87 17.45
C ILE A 247 -10.23 -11.52 16.85
N SER A 248 -11.16 -10.56 16.79
CA SER A 248 -10.89 -9.20 16.30
C SER A 248 -9.70 -8.55 17.04
N ARG A 249 -9.71 -8.59 18.37
CA ARG A 249 -8.60 -8.07 19.19
C ARG A 249 -7.28 -8.82 19.00
N LYS A 250 -7.35 -10.14 18.76
CA LYS A 250 -6.14 -10.93 18.49
C LYS A 250 -5.54 -10.61 17.13
N VAL A 251 -6.36 -10.45 16.08
CA VAL A 251 -5.89 -10.04 14.76
C VAL A 251 -5.29 -8.63 14.82
N GLU A 252 -6.00 -7.67 15.45
CA GLU A 252 -5.53 -6.27 15.60
C GLU A 252 -4.20 -6.15 16.37
N LYS A 253 -3.91 -7.10 17.25
CA LYS A 253 -2.65 -7.12 18.03
C LYS A 253 -1.49 -7.80 17.27
N LEU A 254 -1.79 -8.54 16.21
CA LEU A 254 -0.83 -9.31 15.41
C LEU A 254 -0.47 -8.59 14.09
N ASP A 255 -1.23 -7.54 13.72
CA ASP A 255 -0.91 -6.59 12.65
C ASP A 255 0.10 -5.54 13.15
#